data_943cb5354b5240ca79f1dca2e9d02493
#
_entry.id   943cb5354b5240ca79f1dca2e9d02493
#
_cell.length_a   1.000
_cell.length_b   1.000
_cell.length_c   1.000
_cell.angle_alpha   90.00
_cell.angle_beta   90.00
_cell.angle_gamma   90.00
#
_symmetry.space_group_name_H-M   'P 1'
#
loop_
_entity.id
_entity.type
_entity.pdbx_description
1 polymer ?
#
loop_
_entity_poly.entity_id
_entity_poly.type
_entity_poly.pdbx_seq_one_letter_code
_entity_poly.pdbx_strand_id
1 'polypeptide(L)'
;MTDQQPLNADEILDVVDENDQVVGQAPRGETYARRMRTRCAFILVRDAEDRIFVHRRTPNKLVFPSHYDMFVGGVVGAGESYDQAALREAEEELGVQGLAQPEPLFKFLYETAEHTWWSAVYQVRCTLPVAPQEAEIDWHAFLPEEELIRRLDEWPWTPDGTAAYRELLARREAGEF
;
A
#
# COMPACT_ATOMS: atom_id res chain seq x y z
N MET A 1 28.69 6.66 -12.06
CA MET A 1 27.55 6.47 -11.15
C MET A 1 26.31 6.86 -11.91
N THR A 2 25.54 5.89 -12.38
CA THR A 2 24.24 6.16 -12.98
C THR A 2 23.30 6.55 -11.85
N ASP A 3 22.93 7.82 -11.79
CA ASP A 3 21.84 8.35 -10.98
C ASP A 3 20.54 7.68 -11.48
N GLN A 4 20.23 6.48 -10.96
CA GLN A 4 18.93 5.87 -11.21
C GLN A 4 17.93 6.68 -10.40
N GLN A 5 17.18 7.53 -11.09
CA GLN A 5 16.02 8.17 -10.48
C GLN A 5 15.10 7.09 -9.87
N PRO A 6 14.61 7.31 -8.65
CA PRO A 6 13.66 6.40 -8.04
C PRO A 6 12.43 6.19 -8.95
N LEU A 7 11.93 4.95 -8.97
CA LEU A 7 10.75 4.59 -9.76
C LEU A 7 9.58 5.55 -9.47
N ASN A 8 8.95 6.04 -10.54
CA ASN A 8 7.70 6.84 -10.49
C ASN A 8 7.80 8.23 -9.83
N ALA A 9 9.01 8.83 -9.72
CA ALA A 9 9.16 10.16 -9.13
C ALA A 9 8.39 11.28 -9.88
N ASP A 10 8.20 11.11 -11.19
CA ASP A 10 7.53 12.09 -12.07
C ASP A 10 6.02 11.86 -12.22
N GLU A 11 5.46 10.81 -11.61
CA GLU A 11 4.04 10.55 -11.60
C GLU A 11 3.26 11.70 -10.96
N ILE A 12 2.23 12.20 -11.64
CA ILE A 12 1.40 13.32 -11.11
C ILE A 12 0.36 12.78 -10.14
N LEU A 13 0.35 13.34 -8.95
CA LEU A 13 -0.60 13.01 -7.89
C LEU A 13 -1.51 14.19 -7.57
N ASP A 14 -2.72 13.89 -7.14
CA ASP A 14 -3.58 14.88 -6.50
C ASP A 14 -3.04 15.20 -5.10
N VAL A 15 -2.93 16.50 -4.80
CA VAL A 15 -2.65 17.02 -3.46
C VAL A 15 -3.98 17.34 -2.78
N VAL A 16 -4.14 16.89 -1.54
CA VAL A 16 -5.41 17.02 -0.80
C VAL A 16 -5.24 17.74 0.53
N ASP A 17 -6.33 18.30 1.03
CA ASP A 17 -6.40 18.93 2.35
C ASP A 17 -6.69 17.93 3.48
N GLU A 18 -6.92 18.44 4.69
CA GLU A 18 -7.24 17.64 5.87
C GLU A 18 -8.61 16.93 5.79
N ASN A 19 -9.46 17.33 4.85
CA ASN A 19 -10.77 16.72 4.58
C ASN A 19 -10.77 15.82 3.35
N ASP A 20 -9.57 15.48 2.86
CA ASP A 20 -9.39 14.66 1.66
C ASP A 20 -10.00 15.27 0.38
N GLN A 21 -10.02 16.61 0.30
CA GLN A 21 -10.45 17.34 -0.90
C GLN A 21 -9.24 17.74 -1.74
N VAL A 22 -9.34 17.56 -3.06
CA VAL A 22 -8.27 17.94 -4.00
C VAL A 22 -8.08 19.45 -4.02
N VAL A 23 -6.86 19.90 -3.72
CA VAL A 23 -6.48 21.31 -3.71
C VAL A 23 -5.39 21.65 -4.72
N GLY A 24 -4.81 20.67 -5.39
CA GLY A 24 -3.78 20.86 -6.41
C GLY A 24 -3.24 19.54 -6.93
N GLN A 25 -2.18 19.62 -7.71
CA GLN A 25 -1.46 18.48 -8.26
C GLN A 25 0.05 18.76 -8.22
N ALA A 26 0.86 17.70 -8.04
CA ALA A 26 2.31 17.80 -8.08
C ALA A 26 2.95 16.45 -8.46
N PRO A 27 4.19 16.45 -8.97
CA PRO A 27 4.95 15.23 -9.15
C PRO A 27 5.17 14.51 -7.82
N ARG A 28 5.11 13.19 -7.83
CA ARG A 28 5.22 12.32 -6.64
C ARG A 28 6.48 12.59 -5.81
N GLY A 29 7.64 12.78 -6.46
CA GLY A 29 8.87 13.13 -5.77
C GLY A 29 8.79 14.47 -5.04
N GLU A 30 8.11 15.46 -5.63
CA GLU A 30 7.88 16.77 -5.01
C GLU A 30 6.93 16.67 -3.81
N THR A 31 5.88 15.85 -3.90
CA THR A 31 4.94 15.67 -2.78
C THR A 31 5.64 15.15 -1.53
N TYR A 32 6.60 14.24 -1.68
CA TYR A 32 7.40 13.75 -0.55
C TYR A 32 8.40 14.79 -0.06
N ALA A 33 9.14 15.43 -0.97
CA ALA A 33 10.14 16.43 -0.61
C ALA A 33 9.55 17.62 0.15
N ARG A 34 8.32 18.01 -0.17
CA ARG A 34 7.61 19.14 0.44
C ARG A 34 6.56 18.72 1.46
N ARG A 35 6.47 17.45 1.78
CA ARG A 35 5.48 16.88 2.71
C ARG A 35 4.05 17.30 2.35
N MET A 36 3.71 17.23 1.07
CA MET A 36 2.35 17.47 0.59
C MET A 36 1.48 16.23 0.84
N ARG A 37 0.24 16.43 1.27
CA ARG A 37 -0.69 15.33 1.56
C ARG A 37 -1.24 14.77 0.27
N THR A 38 -1.11 13.44 0.10
CA THR A 38 -1.59 12.68 -1.05
C THR A 38 -2.53 11.56 -0.61
N ARG A 39 -2.83 10.62 -1.51
CA ARG A 39 -3.71 9.48 -1.28
C ARG A 39 -3.02 8.17 -1.60
N CYS A 40 -3.25 7.15 -0.78
CA CYS A 40 -2.80 5.77 -1.01
C CYS A 40 -3.97 4.80 -0.87
N ALA A 41 -3.87 3.68 -1.57
CA ALA A 41 -4.75 2.52 -1.39
C ALA A 41 -3.91 1.35 -0.89
N PHE A 42 -4.35 0.68 0.16
CA PHE A 42 -3.73 -0.50 0.78
C PHE A 42 -4.68 -1.67 0.73
N ILE A 43 -4.27 -2.77 0.13
CA ILE A 43 -5.12 -3.94 -0.09
C ILE A 43 -4.53 -5.14 0.64
N LEU A 44 -5.24 -5.66 1.64
CA LEU A 44 -4.94 -6.92 2.29
C LEU A 44 -5.40 -8.06 1.38
N VAL A 45 -4.45 -8.86 0.91
CA VAL A 45 -4.74 -9.95 -0.02
C VAL A 45 -4.66 -11.29 0.73
N ARG A 46 -5.72 -12.07 0.65
CA ARG A 46 -5.77 -13.43 1.20
C ARG A 46 -5.88 -14.47 0.09
N ASP A 47 -5.23 -15.59 0.25
CA ASP A 47 -5.39 -16.75 -0.64
C ASP A 47 -6.62 -17.63 -0.26
N ALA A 48 -6.74 -18.79 -0.90
CA ALA A 48 -7.83 -19.73 -0.63
C ALA A 48 -7.77 -20.34 0.79
N GLU A 49 -6.59 -20.42 1.38
CA GLU A 49 -6.33 -20.92 2.74
C GLU A 49 -6.32 -19.81 3.80
N ASP A 50 -6.79 -18.62 3.45
CA ASP A 50 -6.87 -17.44 4.32
C ASP A 50 -5.52 -16.88 4.79
N ARG A 51 -4.43 -17.26 4.10
CA ARG A 51 -3.09 -16.73 4.36
C ARG A 51 -2.93 -15.37 3.69
N ILE A 52 -2.16 -14.47 4.30
CA ILE A 52 -1.95 -13.09 3.86
C ILE A 52 -0.73 -13.01 2.94
N PHE A 53 -0.87 -12.34 1.80
CA PHE A 53 0.24 -11.99 0.93
C PHE A 53 1.15 -10.97 1.61
N VAL A 54 2.39 -11.36 1.86
CA VAL A 54 3.44 -10.53 2.44
C VAL A 54 4.57 -10.41 1.43
N HIS A 55 5.12 -9.22 1.26
CA HIS A 55 6.20 -9.01 0.32
C HIS A 55 7.29 -8.10 0.89
N ARG A 56 8.44 -8.07 0.25
CA ARG A 56 9.51 -7.12 0.53
C ARG A 56 9.68 -6.19 -0.66
N ARG A 57 9.67 -4.89 -0.38
CA ARG A 57 9.87 -3.81 -1.34
C ARG A 57 11.30 -3.78 -1.83
N THR A 58 11.51 -3.50 -3.13
CA THR A 58 12.87 -3.38 -3.68
C THR A 58 13.62 -2.19 -3.09
N PRO A 59 14.98 -2.20 -3.12
CA PRO A 59 15.79 -1.07 -2.67
C PRO A 59 15.56 0.24 -3.45
N ASN A 60 14.93 0.18 -4.62
CA ASN A 60 14.71 1.33 -5.51
C ASN A 60 13.40 2.09 -5.23
N LYS A 61 12.63 1.67 -4.23
CA LYS A 61 11.38 2.36 -3.86
C LYS A 61 11.66 3.74 -3.27
N LEU A 62 10.84 4.73 -3.64
CA LEU A 62 10.94 6.12 -3.14
C LEU A 62 10.75 6.22 -1.62
N VAL A 63 9.86 5.39 -1.07
CA VAL A 63 9.49 5.40 0.33
C VAL A 63 9.63 3.98 0.89
N PHE A 64 10.24 3.86 2.05
CA PHE A 64 10.48 2.60 2.76
C PHE A 64 11.12 1.51 1.88
N PRO A 65 12.29 1.77 1.24
CA PRO A 65 12.99 0.75 0.47
C PRO A 65 13.39 -0.44 1.36
N SER A 66 13.37 -1.65 0.79
CA SER A 66 13.77 -2.91 1.45
C SER A 66 12.94 -3.29 2.71
N HIS A 67 11.80 -2.64 2.96
CA HIS A 67 10.89 -3.00 4.04
C HIS A 67 9.89 -4.08 3.59
N TYR A 68 9.44 -4.87 4.55
CA TYR A 68 8.31 -5.78 4.37
C TYR A 68 6.98 -5.03 4.44
N ASP A 69 5.99 -5.53 3.73
CA ASP A 69 4.63 -5.00 3.76
C ASP A 69 3.61 -6.14 3.73
N MET A 70 2.56 -6.02 4.52
CA MET A 70 1.43 -6.93 4.56
C MET A 70 0.27 -6.48 3.65
N PHE A 71 0.41 -5.33 3.02
CA PHE A 71 -0.51 -4.82 2.02
C PHE A 71 0.19 -4.71 0.67
N VAL A 72 -0.52 -5.02 -0.40
CA VAL A 72 -0.18 -4.50 -1.72
C VAL A 72 -0.87 -3.16 -1.89
N GLY A 73 -0.35 -2.30 -2.74
CA GLY A 73 -0.96 -1.00 -2.98
C GLY A 73 0.06 0.06 -3.34
N GLY A 74 -0.42 1.27 -3.42
CA GLY A 74 0.39 2.41 -3.80
C GLY A 74 -0.41 3.71 -3.81
N VAL A 75 0.17 4.71 -4.46
CA VAL A 75 -0.45 6.03 -4.57
C VAL A 75 -1.67 6.01 -5.48
N VAL A 76 -2.66 6.82 -5.15
CA VAL A 76 -3.78 7.13 -6.03
C VAL A 76 -3.32 8.20 -7.01
N GLY A 77 -3.38 7.92 -8.30
CA GLY A 77 -2.99 8.84 -9.36
C GLY A 77 -3.93 10.04 -9.46
N ALA A 78 -3.48 11.10 -10.13
CA ALA A 78 -4.30 12.29 -10.36
C ALA A 78 -5.60 11.94 -11.11
N GLY A 79 -6.74 12.32 -10.56
CA GLY A 79 -8.07 12.05 -11.11
C GLY A 79 -8.57 10.61 -10.94
N GLU A 80 -7.79 9.73 -10.30
CA GLU A 80 -8.17 8.36 -10.02
C GLU A 80 -9.00 8.28 -8.72
N SER A 81 -9.98 7.38 -8.67
CA SER A 81 -10.67 7.08 -7.41
C SER A 81 -9.86 6.09 -6.57
N TYR A 82 -10.15 6.01 -5.26
CA TYR A 82 -9.56 4.99 -4.41
C TYR A 82 -9.86 3.57 -4.89
N ASP A 83 -11.09 3.29 -5.32
CA ASP A 83 -11.50 1.96 -5.79
C ASP A 83 -10.76 1.56 -7.07
N GLN A 84 -10.57 2.50 -8.00
CA GLN A 84 -9.79 2.29 -9.22
C GLN A 84 -8.32 2.00 -8.89
N ALA A 85 -7.72 2.81 -8.02
CA ALA A 85 -6.34 2.62 -7.57
C ALA A 85 -6.17 1.27 -6.85
N ALA A 86 -7.11 0.89 -5.98
CA ALA A 86 -7.04 -0.37 -5.25
C ALA A 86 -6.99 -1.58 -6.18
N LEU A 87 -7.86 -1.66 -7.19
CA LEU A 87 -7.84 -2.76 -8.15
C LEU A 87 -6.58 -2.75 -9.02
N ARG A 88 -6.22 -1.59 -9.57
CA ARG A 88 -5.02 -1.43 -10.42
C ARG A 88 -3.75 -1.83 -9.68
N GLU A 89 -3.53 -1.30 -8.49
CA GLU A 89 -2.33 -1.60 -7.69
C GLU A 89 -2.27 -3.07 -7.27
N ALA A 90 -3.42 -3.66 -6.87
CA ALA A 90 -3.46 -5.07 -6.51
C ALA A 90 -3.11 -5.97 -7.71
N GLU A 91 -3.65 -5.70 -8.89
CA GLU A 91 -3.33 -6.47 -10.10
C GLU A 91 -1.87 -6.28 -10.52
N GLU A 92 -1.35 -5.05 -10.48
CA GLU A 92 0.04 -4.74 -10.84
C GLU A 92 1.03 -5.41 -9.90
N GLU A 93 0.89 -5.25 -8.58
CA GLU A 93 1.85 -5.81 -7.61
C GLU A 93 1.75 -7.32 -7.47
N LEU A 94 0.56 -7.91 -7.60
CA LEU A 94 0.39 -9.37 -7.62
C LEU A 94 0.75 -10.01 -8.97
N GLY A 95 0.83 -9.23 -10.04
CA GLY A 95 1.06 -9.74 -11.39
C GLY A 95 -0.10 -10.60 -11.88
N VAL A 96 -1.34 -10.22 -11.60
CA VAL A 96 -2.55 -10.94 -11.99
C VAL A 96 -3.46 -10.04 -12.83
N GLN A 97 -4.42 -10.65 -13.53
CA GLN A 97 -5.49 -9.97 -14.25
C GLN A 97 -6.83 -10.63 -13.92
N GLY A 98 -7.89 -9.83 -13.86
CA GLY A 98 -9.23 -10.33 -13.56
C GLY A 98 -9.47 -10.59 -12.08
N LEU A 99 -8.73 -9.88 -11.21
CA LEU A 99 -9.00 -9.87 -9.79
C LEU A 99 -10.38 -9.29 -9.50
N ALA A 100 -11.09 -9.84 -8.51
CA ALA A 100 -12.32 -9.23 -8.03
C ALA A 100 -12.03 -7.82 -7.48
N GLN A 101 -13.03 -6.93 -7.56
CA GLN A 101 -12.91 -5.58 -6.97
C GLN A 101 -12.62 -5.72 -5.47
N PRO A 102 -11.53 -5.12 -4.96
CA PRO A 102 -11.27 -5.10 -3.53
C PRO A 102 -12.40 -4.43 -2.75
N GLU A 103 -12.74 -5.00 -1.60
CA GLU A 103 -13.76 -4.50 -0.70
C GLU A 103 -13.20 -3.42 0.22
N PRO A 104 -13.78 -2.21 0.28
CA PRO A 104 -13.32 -1.15 1.17
C PRO A 104 -13.64 -1.49 2.63
N LEU A 105 -12.67 -1.25 3.51
CA LEU A 105 -12.81 -1.46 4.95
C LEU A 105 -12.91 -0.14 5.71
N PHE A 106 -11.88 0.70 5.62
CA PHE A 106 -11.83 2.02 6.28
C PHE A 106 -10.80 2.93 5.62
N LYS A 107 -10.81 4.19 6.03
CA LYS A 107 -9.83 5.20 5.62
C LYS A 107 -9.28 5.90 6.85
N PHE A 108 -7.99 6.21 6.87
CA PHE A 108 -7.34 6.94 7.94
C PHE A 108 -6.25 7.87 7.40
N LEU A 109 -5.90 8.89 8.17
CA LEU A 109 -4.79 9.77 7.88
C LEU A 109 -3.52 9.20 8.52
N TYR A 110 -2.54 8.85 7.69
CA TYR A 110 -1.18 8.56 8.13
C TYR A 110 -0.38 9.85 8.17
N GLU A 111 0.18 10.19 9.33
CA GLU A 111 0.92 11.42 9.50
C GLU A 111 2.12 11.23 10.42
N THR A 112 3.30 11.64 9.93
CA THR A 112 4.56 11.70 10.67
C THR A 112 5.24 13.05 10.43
N ALA A 113 6.38 13.28 11.04
CA ALA A 113 7.19 14.47 10.76
C ALA A 113 7.62 14.56 9.29
N GLU A 114 7.76 13.42 8.62
CA GLU A 114 8.33 13.32 7.27
C GLU A 114 7.27 13.10 6.19
N HIS A 115 6.18 12.40 6.52
CA HIS A 115 5.18 11.94 5.57
C HIS A 115 3.75 12.26 6.01
N THR A 116 2.87 12.48 5.04
CA THR A 116 1.44 12.61 5.28
C THR A 116 0.64 12.17 4.06
N TRP A 117 -0.31 11.24 4.26
CA TRP A 117 -1.26 10.83 3.23
C TRP A 117 -2.51 10.19 3.82
N TRP A 118 -3.62 10.31 3.11
CA TRP A 118 -4.81 9.53 3.36
C TRP A 118 -4.62 8.12 2.84
N SER A 119 -4.93 7.13 3.66
CA SER A 119 -4.85 5.70 3.31
C SER A 119 -6.25 5.08 3.33
N ALA A 120 -6.72 4.62 2.18
CA ALA A 120 -7.91 3.79 2.09
C ALA A 120 -7.50 2.31 2.14
N VAL A 121 -8.04 1.56 3.09
CA VAL A 121 -7.71 0.16 3.34
C VAL A 121 -8.80 -0.74 2.79
N TYR A 122 -8.40 -1.75 2.05
CA TYR A 122 -9.24 -2.73 1.36
C TYR A 122 -8.85 -4.15 1.71
N GLN A 123 -9.72 -5.09 1.38
CA GLN A 123 -9.38 -6.51 1.36
C GLN A 123 -9.84 -7.17 0.08
N VAL A 124 -9.17 -8.24 -0.31
CA VAL A 124 -9.55 -9.08 -1.46
C VAL A 124 -9.05 -10.50 -1.27
N ARG A 125 -9.80 -11.47 -1.79
CA ARG A 125 -9.33 -12.84 -1.93
C ARG A 125 -8.79 -13.06 -3.34
N CYS A 126 -7.54 -13.52 -3.43
CA CYS A 126 -6.89 -13.85 -4.70
C CYS A 126 -6.61 -15.35 -4.74
N THR A 127 -7.26 -16.06 -5.65
CA THR A 127 -7.02 -17.47 -5.94
C THR A 127 -6.27 -17.70 -7.25
N LEU A 128 -5.89 -16.60 -7.91
CA LEU A 128 -5.10 -16.60 -9.13
C LEU A 128 -3.62 -16.86 -8.82
N PRO A 129 -2.86 -17.51 -9.70
CA PRO A 129 -1.42 -17.61 -9.56
C PRO A 129 -0.79 -16.21 -9.58
N VAL A 130 -0.04 -15.88 -8.53
CA VAL A 130 0.65 -14.58 -8.44
C VAL A 130 2.00 -14.64 -9.15
N ALA A 131 2.33 -13.54 -9.83
CA ALA A 131 3.62 -13.33 -10.49
C ALA A 131 4.07 -11.88 -10.27
N PRO A 132 4.46 -11.49 -9.04
CA PRO A 132 4.81 -10.12 -8.69
C PRO A 132 5.91 -9.56 -9.58
N GLN A 133 5.83 -8.24 -9.85
CA GLN A 133 6.85 -7.55 -10.63
C GLN A 133 8.16 -7.45 -9.83
N GLU A 134 9.24 -8.01 -10.37
CA GLU A 134 10.57 -8.00 -9.75
C GLU A 134 11.13 -6.59 -9.55
N ALA A 135 10.67 -5.62 -10.35
CA ALA A 135 11.04 -4.22 -10.19
C ALA A 135 10.47 -3.58 -8.91
N GLU A 136 9.38 -4.13 -8.37
CA GLU A 136 8.64 -3.62 -7.23
C GLU A 136 8.84 -4.47 -5.97
N ILE A 137 8.94 -5.79 -6.14
CA ILE A 137 8.93 -6.81 -5.09
C ILE A 137 10.09 -7.77 -5.30
N ASP A 138 11.00 -7.86 -4.36
CA ASP A 138 12.15 -8.78 -4.44
C ASP A 138 11.98 -10.06 -3.60
N TRP A 139 10.94 -10.15 -2.80
CA TRP A 139 10.54 -11.34 -2.06
C TRP A 139 9.05 -11.31 -1.72
N HIS A 140 8.39 -12.46 -1.75
CA HIS A 140 7.00 -12.59 -1.32
C HIS A 140 6.68 -13.99 -0.80
N ALA A 141 5.64 -14.09 0.03
CA ALA A 141 5.03 -15.35 0.48
C ALA A 141 3.60 -15.10 0.96
N PHE A 142 2.78 -16.13 0.96
CA PHE A 142 1.54 -16.15 1.72
C PHE A 142 1.81 -16.71 3.11
N LEU A 143 1.55 -15.92 4.15
CA LEU A 143 1.78 -16.29 5.55
C LEU A 143 0.46 -16.45 6.31
N PRO A 144 0.35 -17.46 7.19
CA PRO A 144 -0.70 -17.50 8.18
C PRO A 144 -0.69 -16.19 9.01
N GLU A 145 -1.87 -15.66 9.34
CA GLU A 145 -1.97 -14.38 10.06
C GLU A 145 -1.25 -14.41 11.42
N GLU A 146 -1.26 -15.55 12.11
CA GLU A 146 -0.50 -15.75 13.36
C GLU A 146 1.01 -15.59 13.16
N GLU A 147 1.55 -16.04 12.04
CA GLU A 147 2.96 -15.87 11.72
C GLU A 147 3.27 -14.42 11.39
N LEU A 148 2.43 -13.73 10.63
CA LEU A 148 2.57 -12.31 10.37
C LEU A 148 2.63 -11.53 11.68
N ILE A 149 1.70 -11.76 12.60
CA ILE A 149 1.64 -11.09 13.90
C ILE A 149 2.93 -11.30 14.70
N ARG A 150 3.46 -12.52 14.74
CA ARG A 150 4.77 -12.80 15.40
C ARG A 150 5.92 -12.02 14.77
N ARG A 151 5.89 -11.86 13.44
CA ARG A 151 6.94 -11.16 12.67
C ARG A 151 6.88 -9.64 12.80
N LEU A 152 5.78 -9.05 13.32
CA LEU A 152 5.65 -7.60 13.46
C LEU A 152 6.79 -6.96 14.27
N ASP A 153 7.32 -7.67 15.25
CA ASP A 153 8.44 -7.19 16.09
C ASP A 153 9.83 -7.67 15.61
N GLU A 154 9.88 -8.54 14.59
CA GLU A 154 11.13 -9.15 14.12
C GLU A 154 11.63 -8.55 12.81
N TRP A 155 10.73 -8.20 11.89
CA TRP A 155 11.08 -7.75 10.56
C TRP A 155 10.95 -6.22 10.42
N PRO A 156 11.74 -5.59 9.52
CA PRO A 156 11.59 -4.17 9.21
C PRO A 156 10.35 -3.95 8.32
N TRP A 157 9.21 -3.70 8.92
CA TRP A 157 7.95 -3.43 8.23
C TRP A 157 7.82 -1.97 7.83
N THR A 158 7.04 -1.71 6.77
CA THR A 158 6.62 -0.34 6.43
C THR A 158 5.86 0.27 7.61
N PRO A 159 6.21 1.49 8.04
CA PRO A 159 5.54 2.11 9.20
C PRO A 159 4.05 2.39 8.94
N ASP A 160 3.69 2.80 7.74
CA ASP A 160 2.32 3.08 7.34
C ASP A 160 1.49 1.80 7.19
N GLY A 161 2.07 0.73 6.62
CA GLY A 161 1.45 -0.59 6.57
C GLY A 161 1.20 -1.15 7.97
N THR A 162 2.18 -1.00 8.87
CA THR A 162 2.03 -1.40 10.28
C THR A 162 0.92 -0.61 10.97
N ALA A 163 0.84 0.70 10.75
CA ALA A 163 -0.23 1.54 11.29
C ALA A 163 -1.61 1.10 10.79
N ALA A 164 -1.74 0.86 9.49
CA ALA A 164 -2.97 0.36 8.86
C ALA A 164 -3.41 -1.00 9.44
N TYR A 165 -2.44 -1.92 9.60
CA TYR A 165 -2.74 -3.25 10.11
C TYR A 165 -3.16 -3.25 11.58
N ARG A 166 -2.51 -2.45 12.41
CA ARG A 166 -2.90 -2.27 13.82
C ARG A 166 -4.29 -1.66 13.95
N GLU A 167 -4.63 -0.69 13.11
CA GLU A 167 -5.97 -0.11 13.05
C GLU A 167 -7.01 -1.15 12.63
N LEU A 168 -6.69 -2.00 11.63
CA LEU A 168 -7.55 -3.11 11.22
C LEU A 168 -7.82 -4.09 12.36
N LEU A 169 -6.79 -4.49 13.11
CA LEU A 169 -6.94 -5.39 14.26
C LEU A 169 -7.81 -4.76 15.35
N ALA A 170 -7.60 -3.48 15.68
CA ALA A 170 -8.40 -2.76 16.68
C ALA A 170 -9.87 -2.68 16.29
N ARG A 171 -10.17 -2.42 15.01
CA ARG A 171 -11.56 -2.39 14.51
C ARG A 171 -12.23 -3.75 14.51
N ARG A 172 -11.50 -4.82 14.21
CA ARG A 172 -12.01 -6.20 14.34
C ARG A 172 -12.34 -6.55 15.79
N GLU A 173 -11.49 -6.18 16.74
CA GLU A 173 -11.74 -6.37 18.18
C GLU A 173 -12.96 -5.58 18.64
N ALA A 174 -13.21 -4.41 18.04
CA ALA A 174 -14.40 -3.60 18.30
C ALA A 174 -15.67 -4.13 17.59
N GLY A 175 -15.56 -5.17 16.75
CA GLY A 175 -16.69 -5.79 16.06
C GLY A 175 -17.19 -5.00 14.84
N GLU A 176 -16.33 -4.21 14.19
CA GLU A 176 -16.69 -3.47 12.98
C GLU A 176 -16.68 -4.35 11.71
N PHE A 177 -16.00 -5.53 11.74
CA PHE A 177 -15.89 -6.48 10.63
C PHE A 177 -16.05 -7.92 11.10
#